data_c0ae552a1a0efa23fe880dffe08b53dc
#
_entry.id   c0ae552a1a0efa23fe880dffe08b53dc
#
_cell.length_a   1.000
_cell.length_b   1.000
_cell.length_c   1.000
_cell.angle_alpha   90.00
_cell.angle_beta   90.00
_cell.angle_gamma   90.00
#
_symmetry.space_group_name_H-M   'P 1'
#
loop_
_entity.id
_entity.type
_entity.pdbx_description
1 polymer ?
#
loop_
_entity_poly.entity_id
_entity_poly.type
_entity_poly.pdbx_seq_one_letter_code
_entity_poly.pdbx_strand_id
1 'polypeptide(L)'
;MRRRGEEGSALVELTWLGLLLLVPMLWIVLSAFEVQRGAFAVSAAARAAGRAYALAPTDGEGRARAEAAARQVLVDQGLEAAPLAVDVTCRPFPHDCHNGTSVITVRISSRVDLPLIPSALGGGSPTFALDASHTVPIGQFQEVR
;
A
#
# COMPACT_ATOMS: atom_id res chain seq x y z
N MET A 1 53.92 -36.43 4.93
CA MET A 1 52.71 -36.39 4.08
C MET A 1 52.05 -35.04 4.30
N ARG A 2 52.09 -34.16 3.27
CA ARG A 2 51.55 -32.76 3.32
C ARG A 2 50.06 -32.79 3.10
N ARG A 3 49.26 -32.43 4.11
CA ARG A 3 47.84 -32.06 3.97
C ARG A 3 47.75 -30.66 3.32
N ARG A 4 47.85 -30.61 1.99
CA ARG A 4 47.75 -29.38 1.18
C ARG A 4 46.49 -29.43 0.30
N GLY A 5 45.34 -29.65 0.84
CA GLY A 5 44.14 -29.73 0.02
C GLY A 5 42.85 -29.21 0.66
N GLU A 6 42.86 -28.95 1.95
CA GLU A 6 41.62 -28.68 2.68
C GLU A 6 41.34 -27.19 2.95
N GLU A 7 42.40 -26.34 2.94
CA GLU A 7 42.24 -24.91 3.25
C GLU A 7 41.52 -24.12 2.15
N GLY A 8 41.68 -24.52 0.87
CA GLY A 8 40.96 -23.89 -0.25
C GLY A 8 39.48 -24.26 -0.33
N SER A 9 39.10 -25.46 0.11
CA SER A 9 37.71 -25.96 0.12
C SER A 9 36.86 -25.22 1.16
N ALA A 10 37.39 -25.02 2.37
CA ALA A 10 36.66 -24.34 3.45
C ALA A 10 36.36 -22.87 3.11
N LEU A 11 37.25 -22.18 2.39
CA LEU A 11 37.01 -20.79 2.02
C LEU A 11 35.91 -20.66 0.93
N VAL A 12 35.92 -21.58 -0.03
CA VAL A 12 34.89 -21.66 -1.06
C VAL A 12 33.51 -22.02 -0.42
N GLU A 13 33.51 -22.98 0.49
CA GLU A 13 32.30 -23.40 1.20
C GLU A 13 31.71 -22.28 2.05
N LEU A 14 32.55 -21.53 2.78
CA LEU A 14 32.16 -20.36 3.56
C LEU A 14 31.58 -19.25 2.66
N THR A 15 32.18 -19.03 1.49
CA THR A 15 31.70 -18.02 0.53
C THR A 15 30.33 -18.41 -0.03
N TRP A 16 30.13 -19.66 -0.41
CA TRP A 16 28.85 -20.17 -0.88
C TRP A 16 27.76 -20.11 0.20
N LEU A 17 28.09 -20.50 1.42
CA LEU A 17 27.17 -20.42 2.56
C LEU A 17 26.79 -18.97 2.85
N GLY A 18 27.76 -18.05 2.80
CA GLY A 18 27.53 -16.62 2.98
C GLY A 18 26.60 -16.06 1.93
N LEU A 19 26.82 -16.34 0.65
CA LEU A 19 25.95 -15.90 -0.44
C LEU A 19 24.54 -16.47 -0.33
N LEU A 20 24.42 -17.76 -0.03
CA LEU A 20 23.14 -18.47 0.10
C LEU A 20 22.30 -17.91 1.25
N LEU A 21 22.93 -17.39 2.30
CA LEU A 21 22.23 -16.76 3.43
C LEU A 21 21.97 -15.27 3.20
N LEU A 22 22.95 -14.54 2.63
CA LEU A 22 22.89 -13.09 2.47
C LEU A 22 21.85 -12.68 1.40
N VAL A 23 21.78 -13.41 0.28
CA VAL A 23 20.85 -13.09 -0.81
C VAL A 23 19.40 -13.16 -0.36
N PRO A 24 18.89 -14.24 0.26
CA PRO A 24 17.52 -14.27 0.74
C PRO A 24 17.26 -13.27 1.87
N MET A 25 18.24 -13.01 2.74
CA MET A 25 18.11 -12.01 3.79
C MET A 25 17.94 -10.60 3.21
N LEU A 26 18.75 -10.24 2.21
CA LEU A 26 18.65 -8.96 1.50
C LEU A 26 17.29 -8.83 0.82
N TRP A 27 16.81 -9.90 0.18
CA TRP A 27 15.50 -9.92 -0.47
C TRP A 27 14.36 -9.69 0.52
N ILE A 28 14.39 -10.34 1.70
CA ILE A 28 13.39 -10.14 2.76
C ILE A 28 13.38 -8.69 3.22
N VAL A 29 14.55 -8.10 3.44
CA VAL A 29 14.67 -6.70 3.88
C VAL A 29 14.09 -5.76 2.84
N LEU A 30 14.45 -5.91 1.56
CA LEU A 30 13.92 -5.09 0.47
C LEU A 30 12.40 -5.24 0.34
N SER A 31 11.88 -6.47 0.42
CA SER A 31 10.44 -6.73 0.39
C SER A 31 9.70 -6.07 1.56
N ALA A 32 10.28 -6.10 2.75
CA ALA A 32 9.70 -5.43 3.91
C ALA A 32 9.62 -3.91 3.72
N PHE A 33 10.65 -3.28 3.14
CA PHE A 33 10.62 -1.85 2.83
C PHE A 33 9.54 -1.49 1.81
N GLU A 34 9.35 -2.28 0.75
CA GLU A 34 8.30 -2.04 -0.24
C GLU A 34 6.89 -2.16 0.37
N VAL A 35 6.66 -3.17 1.20
CA VAL A 35 5.38 -3.33 1.91
C VAL A 35 5.13 -2.16 2.86
N GLN A 36 6.11 -1.73 3.63
CA GLN A 36 5.99 -0.60 4.55
C GLN A 36 5.69 0.70 3.79
N ARG A 37 6.44 0.99 2.72
CA ARG A 37 6.21 2.15 1.85
C ARG A 37 4.79 2.16 1.30
N GLY A 38 4.33 1.02 0.75
CA GLY A 38 2.98 0.85 0.25
C GLY A 38 1.91 1.06 1.33
N ALA A 39 2.10 0.51 2.52
CA ALA A 39 1.17 0.67 3.64
C ALA A 39 1.03 2.14 4.08
N PHE A 40 2.13 2.89 4.14
CA PHE A 40 2.09 4.32 4.41
C PHE A 40 1.37 5.10 3.31
N ALA A 41 1.63 4.77 2.04
CA ALA A 41 0.99 5.41 0.89
C ALA A 41 -0.53 5.18 0.91
N VAL A 42 -0.99 3.94 1.10
CA VAL A 42 -2.42 3.61 1.15
C VAL A 42 -3.12 4.27 2.35
N SER A 43 -2.45 4.31 3.50
CA SER A 43 -2.96 5.02 4.69
C SER A 43 -3.07 6.53 4.46
N ALA A 44 -2.08 7.15 3.80
CA ALA A 44 -2.13 8.57 3.43
C ALA A 44 -3.23 8.84 2.39
N ALA A 45 -3.39 7.95 1.39
CA ALA A 45 -4.44 8.02 0.39
C ALA A 45 -5.83 7.97 1.02
N ALA A 46 -6.06 7.08 2.00
CA ALA A 46 -7.34 6.99 2.70
C ALA A 46 -7.69 8.29 3.44
N ARG A 47 -6.71 8.93 4.09
CA ARG A 47 -6.91 10.22 4.75
C ARG A 47 -7.21 11.34 3.76
N ALA A 48 -6.46 11.42 2.65
CA ALA A 48 -6.67 12.43 1.61
C ALA A 48 -8.04 12.26 0.94
N ALA A 49 -8.40 11.03 0.59
CA ALA A 49 -9.70 10.68 0.01
C ALA A 49 -10.86 11.03 0.94
N GLY A 50 -10.76 10.71 2.23
CA GLY A 50 -11.78 11.03 3.22
C GLY A 50 -12.04 12.52 3.35
N ARG A 51 -10.99 13.33 3.37
CA ARG A 51 -11.10 14.79 3.39
C ARG A 51 -11.69 15.34 2.10
N ALA A 52 -11.23 14.85 0.94
CA ALA A 52 -11.73 15.29 -0.36
C ALA A 52 -13.21 14.96 -0.55
N TYR A 53 -13.64 13.81 -0.06
CA TYR A 53 -15.05 13.41 -0.06
C TYR A 53 -15.90 14.34 0.83
N ALA A 54 -15.49 14.53 2.09
CA ALA A 54 -16.23 15.31 3.06
C ALA A 54 -16.39 16.80 2.69
N LEU A 55 -15.47 17.33 1.89
CA LEU A 55 -15.49 18.73 1.41
C LEU A 55 -16.23 18.91 0.08
N ALA A 56 -16.75 17.83 -0.50
CA ALA A 56 -17.50 17.92 -1.75
C ALA A 56 -18.95 18.36 -1.49
N PRO A 57 -19.62 19.02 -2.44
CA PRO A 57 -20.99 19.45 -2.28
C PRO A 57 -22.01 18.32 -2.43
N THR A 58 -21.65 17.24 -3.10
CA THR A 58 -22.53 16.08 -3.33
C THR A 58 -21.77 14.76 -3.21
N ASP A 59 -22.48 13.66 -2.94
CA ASP A 59 -21.89 12.33 -2.86
C ASP A 59 -21.22 11.89 -4.17
N GLY A 60 -21.79 12.24 -5.31
CA GLY A 60 -21.24 11.92 -6.62
C GLY A 60 -19.89 12.61 -6.86
N GLU A 61 -19.84 13.91 -6.60
CA GLU A 61 -18.61 14.70 -6.69
C GLU A 61 -17.60 14.28 -5.61
N GLY A 62 -18.09 13.94 -4.43
CA GLY A 62 -17.27 13.40 -3.33
C GLY A 62 -16.51 12.15 -3.73
N ARG A 63 -17.14 11.19 -4.39
CA ARG A 63 -16.49 9.98 -4.90
C ARG A 63 -15.40 10.30 -5.92
N ALA A 64 -15.70 11.17 -6.88
CA ALA A 64 -14.72 11.56 -7.89
C ALA A 64 -13.50 12.28 -7.28
N ARG A 65 -13.72 13.20 -6.35
CA ARG A 65 -12.65 13.91 -5.64
C ARG A 65 -11.83 12.98 -4.74
N ALA A 66 -12.49 12.03 -4.06
CA ALA A 66 -11.82 11.04 -3.22
C ALA A 66 -10.88 10.14 -4.03
N GLU A 67 -11.36 9.65 -5.18
CA GLU A 67 -10.55 8.83 -6.08
C GLU A 67 -9.36 9.61 -6.65
N ALA A 68 -9.58 10.84 -7.11
CA ALA A 68 -8.52 11.71 -7.62
C ALA A 68 -7.47 12.01 -6.55
N ALA A 69 -7.89 12.33 -5.31
CA ALA A 69 -6.99 12.60 -4.20
C ALA A 69 -6.18 11.35 -3.79
N ALA A 70 -6.83 10.18 -3.75
CA ALA A 70 -6.14 8.93 -3.47
C ALA A 70 -5.11 8.60 -4.54
N ARG A 71 -5.48 8.75 -5.82
CA ARG A 71 -4.57 8.52 -6.96
C ARG A 71 -3.35 9.44 -6.89
N GLN A 72 -3.56 10.73 -6.62
CA GLN A 72 -2.47 11.70 -6.50
C GLN A 72 -1.48 11.29 -5.41
N VAL A 73 -1.96 10.88 -4.23
CA VAL A 73 -1.08 10.43 -3.14
C VAL A 73 -0.26 9.21 -3.55
N LEU A 74 -0.86 8.24 -4.26
CA LEU A 74 -0.11 7.07 -4.75
C LEU A 74 0.96 7.47 -5.77
N VAL A 75 0.66 8.38 -6.68
CA VAL A 75 1.63 8.94 -7.64
C VAL A 75 2.78 9.63 -6.92
N ASP A 76 2.49 10.49 -5.94
CA ASP A 76 3.50 11.21 -5.14
C ASP A 76 4.44 10.27 -4.37
N GLN A 77 3.96 9.05 -4.08
CA GLN A 77 4.74 7.98 -3.43
C GLN A 77 5.43 7.04 -4.44
N GLY A 78 5.35 7.31 -5.74
CA GLY A 78 5.93 6.49 -6.80
C GLY A 78 5.21 5.15 -7.00
N LEU A 79 3.91 5.11 -6.77
CA LEU A 79 3.03 3.97 -6.94
C LEU A 79 1.99 4.22 -8.05
N GLU A 80 2.40 4.86 -9.16
CA GLU A 80 1.52 5.26 -10.25
C GLU A 80 0.78 4.06 -10.87
N ALA A 81 1.48 2.93 -11.01
CA ALA A 81 0.94 1.71 -11.60
C ALA A 81 0.12 0.85 -10.63
N ALA A 82 0.11 1.20 -9.33
CA ALA A 82 -0.60 0.42 -8.34
C ALA A 82 -2.12 0.47 -8.58
N PRO A 83 -2.82 -0.67 -8.54
CA PRO A 83 -4.27 -0.69 -8.65
C PRO A 83 -4.87 0.07 -7.48
N LEU A 84 -5.94 0.82 -7.73
CA LEU A 84 -6.65 1.60 -6.72
C LEU A 84 -8.12 1.23 -6.74
N ALA A 85 -8.64 0.78 -5.60
CA ALA A 85 -10.06 0.68 -5.34
C ALA A 85 -10.42 1.59 -4.15
N VAL A 86 -11.46 2.41 -4.34
CA VAL A 86 -11.96 3.33 -3.33
C VAL A 86 -13.39 2.93 -3.01
N ASP A 87 -13.65 2.56 -1.77
CA ASP A 87 -14.98 2.28 -1.25
C ASP A 87 -15.38 3.31 -0.20
N VAL A 88 -16.60 3.84 -0.33
CA VAL A 88 -17.12 4.86 0.58
C VAL A 88 -18.44 4.37 1.17
N THR A 89 -18.48 4.30 2.49
CA THR A 89 -19.67 3.94 3.24
C THR A 89 -20.01 5.02 4.26
N CYS A 90 -21.29 5.25 4.49
CA CYS A 90 -21.77 6.26 5.42
C CYS A 90 -22.80 5.68 6.39
N ARG A 91 -22.76 6.18 7.61
CA ARG A 91 -23.73 5.80 8.65
C ARG A 91 -24.16 7.04 9.44
N PRO A 92 -25.43 7.16 9.88
CA PRO A 92 -26.53 6.19 9.68
C PRO A 92 -27.21 6.29 8.30
N PHE A 93 -26.84 7.27 7.45
CA PHE A 93 -27.49 7.57 6.17
C PHE A 93 -26.69 7.05 4.98
N PRO A 94 -26.86 5.80 4.53
CA PRO A 94 -25.99 5.20 3.50
C PRO A 94 -26.17 5.80 2.09
N HIS A 95 -27.26 6.54 1.86
CA HIS A 95 -27.59 7.18 0.57
C HIS A 95 -27.52 8.71 0.61
N ASP A 96 -27.12 9.28 1.75
CA ASP A 96 -26.97 10.71 1.96
C ASP A 96 -25.81 10.94 2.94
N CYS A 97 -24.58 10.82 2.41
CA CYS A 97 -23.37 10.86 3.23
C CYS A 97 -23.06 12.26 3.77
N HIS A 98 -23.60 13.31 3.13
CA HIS A 98 -23.39 14.71 3.54
C HIS A 98 -24.47 15.20 4.53
N ASN A 99 -25.40 14.33 4.93
CA ASN A 99 -26.34 14.67 5.99
C ASN A 99 -25.59 14.95 7.31
N GLY A 100 -26.04 15.97 8.03
CA GLY A 100 -25.50 16.29 9.35
C GLY A 100 -25.52 15.09 10.28
N THR A 101 -24.46 14.87 11.06
CA THR A 101 -24.21 13.69 11.90
C THR A 101 -23.80 12.40 11.20
N SER A 102 -23.67 12.38 9.88
CA SER A 102 -23.13 11.24 9.15
C SER A 102 -21.66 11.01 9.50
N VAL A 103 -21.31 9.74 9.53
CA VAL A 103 -19.93 9.28 9.66
C VAL A 103 -19.54 8.60 8.36
N ILE A 104 -18.62 9.23 7.62
CA ILE A 104 -18.11 8.74 6.35
C ILE A 104 -16.90 7.87 6.63
N THR A 105 -16.88 6.65 6.11
CA THR A 105 -15.70 5.77 6.14
C THR A 105 -15.24 5.51 4.71
N VAL A 106 -14.03 5.94 4.40
CA VAL A 106 -13.38 5.68 3.11
C VAL A 106 -12.37 4.57 3.32
N ARG A 107 -12.50 3.51 2.52
CA ARG A 107 -11.57 2.39 2.46
C ARG A 107 -10.83 2.43 1.12
N ILE A 108 -9.51 2.33 1.20
CA ILE A 108 -8.62 2.21 0.04
C ILE A 108 -8.03 0.81 0.04
N SER A 109 -8.12 0.14 -1.11
CA SER A 109 -7.46 -1.14 -1.36
C SER A 109 -6.50 -0.99 -2.53
N SER A 110 -5.29 -1.52 -2.38
CA SER A 110 -4.22 -1.47 -3.38
C SER A 110 -3.37 -2.73 -3.30
N ARG A 111 -2.35 -2.83 -4.17
CA ARG A 111 -1.36 -3.91 -4.15
C ARG A 111 -0.01 -3.36 -4.51
N VAL A 112 1.04 -3.90 -3.91
CA VAL A 112 2.42 -3.63 -4.28
C VAL A 112 3.08 -4.90 -4.77
N ASP A 113 3.92 -4.75 -5.80
CA ASP A 113 4.76 -5.84 -6.29
C ASP A 113 5.98 -5.97 -5.39
N LEU A 114 6.31 -7.20 -5.02
CA LEU A 114 7.51 -7.47 -4.25
C LEU A 114 8.72 -7.56 -5.19
N PRO A 115 9.87 -6.95 -4.84
CA PRO A 115 11.02 -6.92 -5.71
C PRO A 115 11.59 -8.33 -5.91
N LEU A 116 11.94 -8.61 -7.17
CA LEU A 116 12.88 -9.63 -7.62
C LEU A 116 12.69 -11.06 -7.07
N ILE A 117 11.67 -11.76 -7.57
CA ILE A 117 11.91 -13.17 -7.83
C ILE A 117 12.43 -13.23 -9.26
N PRO A 118 13.67 -13.73 -9.49
CA PRO A 118 14.16 -13.93 -10.85
C PRO A 118 13.14 -14.76 -11.63
N SER A 119 12.81 -14.34 -12.84
CA SER A 119 11.91 -15.06 -13.75
C SER A 119 12.31 -16.53 -13.98
N ALA A 120 13.57 -16.87 -13.68
CA ALA A 120 14.11 -18.22 -13.67
C ALA A 120 13.51 -19.16 -12.62
N LEU A 121 12.83 -18.63 -11.58
CA LEU A 121 12.21 -19.41 -10.50
C LEU A 121 10.69 -19.59 -10.66
N GLY A 122 10.12 -19.29 -11.83
CA GLY A 122 8.74 -19.66 -12.14
C GLY A 122 7.71 -18.55 -12.17
N GLY A 123 8.09 -17.39 -12.67
CA GLY A 123 7.17 -16.45 -13.32
C GLY A 123 6.14 -15.74 -12.44
N GLY A 124 6.20 -14.42 -12.41
CA GLY A 124 5.28 -13.49 -11.77
C GLY A 124 5.85 -12.91 -10.48
N SER A 125 5.91 -11.58 -10.41
CA SER A 125 6.25 -10.91 -9.15
C SER A 125 5.14 -11.19 -8.14
N PRO A 126 5.45 -11.70 -6.93
CA PRO A 126 4.44 -11.85 -5.90
C PRO A 126 3.93 -10.46 -5.52
N THR A 127 2.63 -10.35 -5.33
CA THR A 127 1.99 -9.10 -4.93
C THR A 127 1.55 -9.17 -3.48
N PHE A 128 1.61 -8.06 -2.76
CA PHE A 128 1.09 -7.93 -1.42
C PHE A 128 -0.11 -6.98 -1.42
N ALA A 129 -1.26 -7.46 -0.92
CA ALA A 129 -2.47 -6.64 -0.81
C ALA A 129 -2.36 -5.69 0.39
N LEU A 130 -2.76 -4.44 0.18
CA LEU A 130 -2.73 -3.37 1.16
C LEU A 130 -4.12 -2.74 1.28
N ASP A 131 -4.59 -2.60 2.50
CA ASP A 131 -5.85 -1.96 2.83
C ASP A 131 -5.66 -0.90 3.91
N ALA A 132 -6.34 0.23 3.75
CA ALA A 132 -6.45 1.22 4.80
C ALA A 132 -7.83 1.86 4.80
N SER A 133 -8.31 2.28 5.95
CA SER A 133 -9.57 3.01 6.09
C SER A 133 -9.36 4.27 6.90
N HIS A 134 -10.15 5.30 6.56
CA HIS A 134 -10.20 6.56 7.30
C HIS A 134 -11.64 6.98 7.50
N THR A 135 -11.96 7.40 8.71
CA THR A 135 -13.31 7.82 9.09
C THR A 135 -13.35 9.31 9.37
N VAL A 136 -14.31 9.98 8.75
CA VAL A 136 -14.53 11.42 8.89
C VAL A 136 -15.96 11.66 9.36
N PRO A 137 -16.18 12.23 10.54
CA PRO A 137 -17.50 12.65 10.96
C PRO A 137 -17.90 13.96 10.26
N ILE A 138 -19.12 14.04 9.78
CA ILE A 138 -19.74 15.28 9.30
C ILE A 138 -20.31 16.03 10.51
N GLY A 139 -19.94 17.29 10.64
CA GLY A 139 -20.44 18.14 11.73
C GLY A 139 -21.95 18.43 11.60
N GLN A 140 -22.66 18.41 12.73
CA GLN A 140 -24.10 18.69 12.79
C GLN A 140 -24.51 20.11 12.38
N PHE A 141 -23.52 21.02 12.21
CA PHE A 141 -23.73 22.41 11.81
C PHE A 141 -23.34 22.69 10.35
N GLN A 142 -23.17 21.67 9.54
CA GLN A 142 -22.96 21.87 8.11
C GLN A 142 -24.31 22.26 7.49
N GLU A 143 -24.43 23.53 7.05
CA GLU A 143 -25.60 23.97 6.29
C GLU A 143 -25.63 23.18 4.97
N VAL A 144 -26.73 22.47 4.78
CA VAL A 144 -27.07 21.85 3.49
C VAL A 144 -27.37 23.00 2.52
N ARG A 145 -26.44 23.25 1.59
CA ARG A 145 -26.64 24.20 0.48
C ARG A 145 -27.29 23.50 -0.70
#